data_4c2d2f69f4c5011dd9b777a71601ba15
#
_entry.id   4c2d2f69f4c5011dd9b777a71601ba15
#
_cell.length_a   1.000
_cell.length_b   1.000
_cell.length_c   1.000
_cell.angle_alpha   90.00
_cell.angle_beta   90.00
_cell.angle_gamma   90.00
#
_symmetry.space_group_name_H-M   'P 1'
#
loop_
_entity.id
_entity.type
_entity.pdbx_description
1 polymer ?
#
loop_
_entity_poly.entity_id
_entity_poly.type
_entity_poly.pdbx_seq_one_letter_code
_entity_poly.pdbx_strand_id
1 'polypeptide(L)'
;MNQKRRQFIVGSLLIAGPLTSIAAGDSPAAAQDITVRGRAICLTEELERLYGVISDCDDRGHLYAIRTADGKTYPLLPVDTAAAVWMDDRYRQRELNVIARIFPQGPHLEVIKFQSWKNGQLHDLDYFCDVCMISTHKPGPCECCQDPVVFRERISQ
;
A
#
# COMPACT_ATOMS: atom_id res chain seq x y z
N MET A 1 45.67 -82.46 0.63
CA MET A 1 44.44 -81.80 0.14
C MET A 1 44.43 -80.39 0.74
N ASN A 2 44.68 -79.41 -0.12
CA ASN A 2 45.01 -78.04 0.29
C ASN A 2 43.90 -77.13 -0.13
N GLN A 3 43.08 -76.64 0.77
CA GLN A 3 42.00 -75.70 0.50
C GLN A 3 42.55 -74.27 0.74
N LYS A 4 42.79 -73.54 -0.34
CA LYS A 4 43.09 -72.10 -0.32
C LYS A 4 41.83 -71.30 -0.05
N ARG A 5 41.74 -70.66 1.12
CA ARG A 5 40.73 -69.64 1.43
C ARG A 5 41.05 -68.37 0.65
N ARG A 6 40.10 -67.93 -0.27
CA ARG A 6 40.12 -66.63 -0.92
C ARG A 6 39.46 -65.61 0.02
N GLN A 7 40.24 -64.67 0.48
CA GLN A 7 39.69 -63.47 1.16
C GLN A 7 39.19 -62.50 0.10
N PHE A 8 37.86 -62.16 0.18
CA PHE A 8 37.30 -61.06 -0.55
C PHE A 8 37.48 -59.77 0.27
N ILE A 9 38.23 -58.83 -0.31
CA ILE A 9 38.34 -57.46 0.23
C ILE A 9 37.18 -56.70 -0.34
N VAL A 10 36.21 -56.37 0.50
CA VAL A 10 35.12 -55.45 0.14
C VAL A 10 35.62 -54.03 0.37
N GLY A 11 36.00 -53.36 -0.73
CA GLY A 11 36.33 -51.94 -0.69
C GLY A 11 35.10 -51.09 -0.60
N SER A 12 34.84 -50.47 0.56
CA SER A 12 33.78 -49.46 0.71
C SER A 12 34.22 -48.17 0.07
N LEU A 13 33.63 -47.83 -1.07
CA LEU A 13 33.81 -46.55 -1.74
C LEU A 13 32.91 -45.51 -1.08
N LEU A 14 33.46 -44.67 -0.23
CA LEU A 14 32.76 -43.49 0.33
C LEU A 14 32.66 -42.41 -0.76
N ILE A 15 31.48 -42.28 -1.38
CA ILE A 15 31.18 -41.17 -2.28
C ILE A 15 30.78 -39.98 -1.38
N ALA A 16 31.73 -39.07 -1.17
CA ALA A 16 31.43 -37.75 -0.61
C ALA A 16 30.78 -36.89 -1.70
N GLY A 17 29.45 -36.82 -1.69
CA GLY A 17 28.69 -35.88 -2.56
C GLY A 17 28.89 -34.43 -2.07
N PRO A 18 29.00 -33.44 -2.95
CA PRO A 18 29.04 -32.04 -2.54
C PRO A 18 27.74 -31.66 -1.86
N LEU A 19 27.83 -31.20 -0.61
CA LEU A 19 26.75 -30.51 0.09
C LEU A 19 26.48 -29.21 -0.63
N THR A 20 25.50 -29.21 -1.54
CA THR A 20 24.95 -27.97 -2.12
C THR A 20 24.28 -27.18 -0.99
N SER A 21 24.95 -26.13 -0.50
CA SER A 21 24.36 -25.13 0.37
C SER A 21 23.17 -24.52 -0.38
N ILE A 22 21.96 -24.83 0.07
CA ILE A 22 20.74 -24.12 -0.35
C ILE A 22 20.92 -22.72 0.20
N ALA A 23 21.23 -21.75 -0.68
CA ALA A 23 21.22 -20.34 -0.32
C ALA A 23 19.84 -20.03 0.26
N ALA A 24 19.80 -19.57 1.51
CA ALA A 24 18.60 -19.03 2.13
C ALA A 24 18.12 -17.90 1.21
N GLY A 25 16.97 -18.08 0.56
CA GLY A 25 16.38 -17.06 -0.30
C GLY A 25 16.22 -15.79 0.54
N ASP A 26 16.72 -14.67 0.01
CA ASP A 26 16.52 -13.36 0.61
C ASP A 26 15.02 -13.18 0.88
N SER A 27 14.66 -13.01 2.16
CA SER A 27 13.30 -12.60 2.51
C SER A 27 13.00 -11.30 1.76
N PRO A 28 11.83 -11.16 1.12
CA PRO A 28 11.49 -9.90 0.46
C PRO A 28 11.61 -8.76 1.46
N ALA A 29 12.24 -7.66 1.04
CA ALA A 29 12.38 -6.48 1.89
C ALA A 29 11.00 -6.10 2.45
N ALA A 30 10.95 -5.76 3.74
CA ALA A 30 9.71 -5.47 4.42
C ALA A 30 9.10 -4.14 3.93
N ALA A 31 7.77 -4.08 3.89
CA ALA A 31 7.05 -2.83 3.69
C ALA A 31 7.36 -1.86 4.85
N GLN A 32 7.37 -0.55 4.57
CA GLN A 32 7.73 0.50 5.53
C GLN A 32 6.59 1.50 5.69
N ASP A 33 6.30 1.87 6.91
CA ASP A 33 5.36 2.95 7.19
C ASP A 33 6.06 4.30 6.99
N ILE A 34 5.43 5.17 6.20
CA ILE A 34 5.93 6.50 5.86
C ILE A 34 4.82 7.55 6.00
N THR A 35 5.24 8.81 6.09
CA THR A 35 4.33 9.95 6.00
C THR A 35 4.67 10.77 4.76
N VAL A 36 3.67 11.00 3.92
CA VAL A 36 3.79 11.77 2.68
C VAL A 36 2.89 13.00 2.75
N ARG A 37 3.47 14.19 2.56
CA ARG A 37 2.71 15.44 2.49
C ARG A 37 2.59 15.90 1.05
N GLY A 38 1.36 16.19 0.59
CA GLY A 38 1.12 16.61 -0.78
C GLY A 38 -0.35 16.80 -1.11
N ARG A 39 -0.65 16.90 -2.40
CA ARG A 39 -2.01 17.02 -2.92
C ARG A 39 -2.37 15.77 -3.71
N ALA A 40 -3.61 15.35 -3.57
CA ALA A 40 -4.15 14.32 -4.44
C ALA A 40 -4.33 14.88 -5.86
N ILE A 41 -3.83 14.15 -6.85
CA ILE A 41 -3.97 14.44 -8.28
C ILE A 41 -4.56 13.23 -8.98
N CYS A 42 -5.34 13.45 -10.05
CA CYS A 42 -5.67 12.40 -10.99
C CYS A 42 -4.47 12.19 -11.91
N LEU A 43 -3.77 11.08 -11.74
CA LEU A 43 -2.60 10.76 -12.54
C LEU A 43 -2.96 10.51 -14.01
N THR A 44 -4.14 9.99 -14.27
CA THR A 44 -4.65 9.72 -15.61
C THR A 44 -4.82 11.03 -16.39
N GLU A 45 -5.52 12.03 -15.81
CA GLU A 45 -5.69 13.36 -16.41
C GLU A 45 -4.35 14.08 -16.59
N GLU A 46 -3.44 13.91 -15.64
CA GLU A 46 -2.11 14.52 -15.72
C GLU A 46 -1.28 13.94 -16.87
N LEU A 47 -1.33 12.63 -17.09
CA LEU A 47 -0.64 11.96 -18.20
C LEU A 47 -1.25 12.34 -19.54
N GLU A 48 -2.58 12.50 -19.61
CA GLU A 48 -3.25 13.01 -20.80
C GLU A 48 -2.78 14.44 -21.12
N ARG A 49 -2.78 15.31 -20.14
CA ARG A 49 -2.37 16.72 -20.30
C ARG A 49 -0.90 16.87 -20.68
N LEU A 50 0.00 16.06 -20.13
CA LEU A 50 1.45 16.19 -20.36
C LEU A 50 1.94 15.43 -21.59
N TYR A 51 1.33 14.31 -21.90
CA TYR A 51 1.88 13.36 -22.89
C TYR A 51 0.85 12.93 -23.94
N GLY A 52 -0.40 13.43 -23.87
CA GLY A 52 -1.47 13.04 -24.79
C GLY A 52 -1.89 11.58 -24.65
N VAL A 53 -1.66 10.97 -23.50
CA VAL A 53 -2.10 9.61 -23.21
C VAL A 53 -3.63 9.62 -23.09
N ILE A 54 -4.32 9.04 -24.08
CA ILE A 54 -5.77 8.90 -24.03
C ILE A 54 -6.11 7.75 -23.08
N SER A 55 -6.85 8.07 -22.05
CA SER A 55 -7.35 7.07 -21.11
C SER A 55 -8.84 7.30 -20.88
N ASP A 56 -9.61 6.23 -20.86
CA ASP A 56 -11.00 6.29 -20.43
C ASP A 56 -11.04 6.55 -18.92
N CYS A 57 -11.14 7.84 -18.57
CA CYS A 57 -11.47 8.29 -17.21
C CYS A 57 -12.99 8.20 -16.98
N ASP A 58 -13.61 7.09 -17.38
CA ASP A 58 -14.94 6.75 -16.89
C ASP A 58 -14.86 6.32 -15.41
N ASP A 59 -15.98 6.03 -14.77
CA ASP A 59 -16.10 5.74 -13.33
C ASP A 59 -15.10 4.67 -12.78
N ARG A 60 -14.33 4.02 -13.64
CA ARG A 60 -13.37 2.95 -13.32
C ARG A 60 -11.91 3.30 -13.59
N GLY A 61 -11.65 4.40 -14.31
CA GLY A 61 -10.32 4.71 -14.88
C GLY A 61 -9.49 5.76 -14.13
N HIS A 62 -10.01 6.39 -13.09
CA HIS A 62 -9.23 7.37 -12.33
C HIS A 62 -8.16 6.69 -11.48
N LEU A 63 -6.91 6.97 -11.78
CA LEU A 63 -5.78 6.60 -10.95
C LEU A 63 -5.33 7.83 -10.15
N TYR A 64 -5.56 7.81 -8.84
CA TYR A 64 -5.11 8.91 -7.98
C TYR A 64 -3.72 8.67 -7.43
N ALA A 65 -2.99 9.76 -7.21
CA ALA A 65 -1.67 9.79 -6.61
C ALA A 65 -1.52 11.00 -5.68
N ILE A 66 -0.59 10.93 -4.74
CA ILE A 66 -0.15 12.09 -3.96
C ILE A 66 1.07 12.71 -4.63
N ARG A 67 0.97 13.99 -5.00
CA ARG A 67 2.10 14.79 -5.48
C ARG A 67 2.64 15.66 -4.36
N THR A 68 3.90 15.48 -4.03
CA THR A 68 4.63 16.26 -3.03
C THR A 68 5.11 17.60 -3.61
N ALA A 69 5.51 18.53 -2.75
CA ALA A 69 6.02 19.83 -3.16
C ALA A 69 7.34 19.76 -3.95
N ASP A 70 8.14 18.71 -3.76
CA ASP A 70 9.36 18.43 -4.53
C ASP A 70 9.09 17.70 -5.85
N GLY A 71 7.81 17.52 -6.21
CA GLY A 71 7.37 16.95 -7.50
C GLY A 71 7.32 15.42 -7.55
N LYS A 72 7.66 14.72 -6.48
CA LYS A 72 7.49 13.27 -6.43
C LYS A 72 6.02 12.90 -6.47
N THR A 73 5.73 11.79 -7.13
CA THR A 73 4.38 11.29 -7.30
C THR A 73 4.28 9.86 -6.77
N TYR A 74 3.34 9.64 -5.87
CA TYR A 74 3.09 8.36 -5.21
C TYR A 74 1.69 7.88 -5.56
N PRO A 75 1.53 6.89 -6.47
CA PRO A 75 0.22 6.30 -6.77
C PRO A 75 -0.41 5.66 -5.53
N LEU A 76 -1.72 5.83 -5.39
CA LEU A 76 -2.48 5.23 -4.30
C LEU A 76 -3.00 3.84 -4.73
N LEU A 77 -2.85 2.87 -3.86
CA LEU A 77 -3.54 1.59 -4.02
C LEU A 77 -5.05 1.79 -3.77
N PRO A 78 -5.92 1.19 -4.59
CA PRO A 78 -7.38 1.32 -4.47
C PRO A 78 -7.91 0.42 -3.34
N VAL A 79 -7.52 0.74 -2.10
CA VAL A 79 -7.98 0.06 -0.88
C VAL A 79 -9.03 0.89 -0.17
N ASP A 80 -9.82 0.29 0.71
CA ASP A 80 -10.93 0.96 1.42
C ASP A 80 -10.47 2.20 2.18
N THR A 81 -9.30 2.18 2.80
CA THR A 81 -8.73 3.32 3.53
C THR A 81 -8.39 4.52 2.63
N ALA A 82 -8.20 4.30 1.34
CA ALA A 82 -7.95 5.32 0.33
C ALA A 82 -9.23 5.77 -0.40
N ALA A 83 -10.34 5.06 -0.25
CA ALA A 83 -11.56 5.24 -1.04
C ALA A 83 -12.11 6.68 -1.03
N ALA A 84 -11.94 7.42 0.07
CA ALA A 84 -12.37 8.81 0.16
C ALA A 84 -11.81 9.71 -0.95
N VAL A 85 -10.58 9.46 -1.45
CA VAL A 85 -9.98 10.27 -2.52
C VAL A 85 -10.77 10.13 -3.84
N TRP A 86 -11.33 8.95 -4.10
CA TRP A 86 -12.19 8.70 -5.26
C TRP A 86 -13.60 9.27 -5.10
N MET A 87 -14.12 9.28 -3.88
CA MET A 87 -15.54 9.52 -3.60
C MET A 87 -15.85 10.93 -3.09
N ASP A 88 -14.84 11.69 -2.61
CA ASP A 88 -15.06 12.98 -1.94
C ASP A 88 -14.04 14.04 -2.35
N ASP A 89 -14.52 15.08 -3.04
CA ASP A 89 -13.71 16.20 -3.51
C ASP A 89 -12.96 16.93 -2.41
N ARG A 90 -13.45 16.90 -1.18
CA ARG A 90 -12.80 17.55 -0.03
C ARG A 90 -11.40 17.03 0.21
N TYR A 91 -11.13 15.76 -0.12
CA TYR A 91 -9.76 15.20 -0.05
C TYR A 91 -8.87 15.72 -1.18
N ARG A 92 -9.41 15.92 -2.38
CA ARG A 92 -8.65 16.40 -3.56
C ARG A 92 -8.36 17.90 -3.53
N GLN A 93 -9.23 18.68 -2.86
CA GLN A 93 -9.13 20.15 -2.81
C GLN A 93 -8.16 20.69 -1.75
N ARG A 94 -7.58 19.83 -0.91
CA ARG A 94 -6.70 20.23 0.20
C ARG A 94 -5.32 19.60 0.14
N GLU A 95 -4.39 20.17 0.88
CA GLU A 95 -3.12 19.51 1.16
C GLU A 95 -3.34 18.43 2.20
N LEU A 96 -2.88 17.22 1.89
CA LEU A 96 -3.00 16.06 2.74
C LEU A 96 -1.65 15.71 3.39
N ASN A 97 -1.72 15.22 4.60
CA ASN A 97 -0.66 14.47 5.26
C ASN A 97 -1.12 13.02 5.32
N VAL A 98 -0.46 12.15 4.56
CA VAL A 98 -0.88 10.77 4.34
C VAL A 98 0.05 9.85 5.10
N ILE A 99 -0.48 9.15 6.10
CA ILE A 99 0.21 8.04 6.74
C ILE A 99 -0.08 6.81 5.91
N ALA A 100 0.96 6.17 5.41
CA ALA A 100 0.83 5.08 4.45
C ALA A 100 1.97 4.07 4.58
N ARG A 101 1.75 2.90 4.02
CA ARG A 101 2.78 1.88 3.82
C ARG A 101 3.28 1.93 2.39
N ILE A 102 4.62 1.93 2.23
CA ILE A 102 5.27 1.82 0.93
C ILE A 102 5.96 0.46 0.81
N PHE A 103 5.96 -0.07 -0.41
CA PHE A 103 6.51 -1.39 -0.72
C PHE A 103 7.81 -1.27 -1.51
N PRO A 104 8.79 -2.16 -1.31
CA PRO A 104 10.07 -2.13 -2.04
C PRO A 104 9.92 -2.26 -3.56
N GLN A 105 8.81 -2.86 -4.03
CA GLN A 105 8.56 -3.11 -5.45
C GLN A 105 8.09 -1.89 -6.23
N GLY A 106 7.81 -0.78 -5.57
CA GLY A 106 7.38 0.44 -6.26
C GLY A 106 6.86 1.55 -5.35
N PRO A 107 6.62 2.74 -5.90
CA PRO A 107 6.24 3.92 -5.12
C PRO A 107 4.75 3.95 -4.72
N HIS A 108 4.05 2.82 -4.80
CA HIS A 108 2.64 2.75 -4.47
C HIS A 108 2.40 2.82 -2.97
N LEU A 109 1.40 3.61 -2.57
CA LEU A 109 1.01 3.79 -1.19
C LEU A 109 -0.24 2.98 -0.85
N GLU A 110 -0.14 2.14 0.15
CA GLU A 110 -1.29 1.64 0.90
C GLU A 110 -1.63 2.66 1.99
N VAL A 111 -2.71 3.38 1.84
CA VAL A 111 -3.09 4.42 2.81
C VAL A 111 -3.54 3.76 4.11
N ILE A 112 -2.99 4.26 5.23
CA ILE A 112 -3.43 3.89 6.57
C ILE A 112 -4.40 4.96 7.08
N LYS A 113 -4.06 6.25 6.86
CA LYS A 113 -4.84 7.37 7.39
C LYS A 113 -4.58 8.65 6.61
N PHE A 114 -5.63 9.42 6.40
CA PHE A 114 -5.53 10.78 5.89
C PHE A 114 -5.64 11.80 7.01
N GLN A 115 -4.84 12.85 6.90
CA GLN A 115 -4.86 14.01 7.77
C GLN A 115 -4.79 15.29 6.93
N SER A 116 -5.21 16.42 7.48
CA SER A 116 -5.00 17.73 6.87
C SER A 116 -4.63 18.78 7.90
N TRP A 117 -3.97 19.83 7.44
CA TRP A 117 -3.64 20.98 8.28
C TRP A 117 -4.81 21.95 8.33
N LYS A 118 -5.23 22.34 9.54
CA LYS A 118 -6.26 23.34 9.78
C LYS A 118 -5.84 24.21 10.96
N ASN A 119 -5.76 25.52 10.74
CA ASN A 119 -5.33 26.49 11.76
C ASN A 119 -3.97 26.15 12.44
N GLY A 120 -3.02 25.61 11.66
CA GLY A 120 -1.71 25.21 12.16
C GLY A 120 -1.65 23.90 12.94
N GLN A 121 -2.77 23.20 13.04
CA GLN A 121 -2.88 21.89 13.72
C GLN A 121 -3.21 20.79 12.71
N LEU A 122 -2.70 19.60 12.98
CA LEU A 122 -2.98 18.41 12.18
C LEU A 122 -4.31 17.79 12.64
N HIS A 123 -5.19 17.52 11.69
CA HIS A 123 -6.49 16.91 11.91
C HIS A 123 -6.61 15.59 11.16
N ASP A 124 -7.10 14.56 11.83
CA ASP A 124 -7.51 13.31 11.23
C ASP A 124 -8.79 13.50 10.43
N LEU A 125 -8.83 12.91 9.24
CA LEU A 125 -9.99 12.94 8.35
C LEU A 125 -10.65 11.56 8.36
N ASP A 126 -11.91 11.52 8.78
CA ASP A 126 -12.73 10.31 8.75
C ASP A 126 -14.20 10.63 8.49
N TYR A 127 -15.01 9.59 8.38
CA TYR A 127 -16.47 9.67 8.42
C TYR A 127 -16.97 8.96 9.68
N PHE A 128 -18.03 9.44 10.24
CA PHE A 128 -18.56 8.95 11.51
C PHE A 128 -20.05 8.69 11.44
N CYS A 129 -20.45 7.57 12.00
CA CYS A 129 -21.84 7.24 12.22
C CYS A 129 -22.22 7.59 13.65
N ASP A 130 -23.12 8.58 13.81
CA ASP A 130 -23.60 9.02 15.15
C ASP A 130 -24.46 7.97 15.84
N VAL A 131 -25.09 7.08 15.08
CA VAL A 131 -25.95 6.00 15.63
C VAL A 131 -25.12 4.86 16.21
N CYS A 132 -24.14 4.37 15.42
CA CYS A 132 -23.31 3.22 15.83
C CYS A 132 -22.02 3.64 16.56
N MET A 133 -21.71 4.93 16.59
CA MET A 133 -20.49 5.49 17.20
C MET A 133 -19.19 4.91 16.61
N ILE A 134 -19.19 4.62 15.31
CA ILE A 134 -18.05 4.07 14.58
C ILE A 134 -17.54 5.01 13.50
N SER A 135 -16.21 4.96 13.25
CA SER A 135 -15.56 5.67 12.15
C SER A 135 -15.38 4.75 10.96
N THR A 136 -15.43 5.33 9.75
CA THR A 136 -15.12 4.67 8.48
C THR A 136 -14.24 5.57 7.61
N HIS A 137 -13.62 4.99 6.58
CA HIS A 137 -12.70 5.69 5.67
C HIS A 137 -13.36 6.23 4.40
N LYS A 138 -14.62 5.95 4.17
CA LYS A 138 -15.36 6.33 2.95
C LYS A 138 -16.73 6.92 3.28
N PRO A 139 -17.24 7.84 2.45
CA PRO A 139 -18.60 8.33 2.56
C PRO A 139 -19.61 7.24 2.16
N GLY A 140 -20.87 7.44 2.57
CA GLY A 140 -21.95 6.53 2.20
C GLY A 140 -22.79 6.09 3.39
N PRO A 141 -23.49 4.97 3.28
CA PRO A 141 -24.23 4.38 4.39
C PRO A 141 -23.27 3.68 5.37
N CYS A 142 -23.59 3.77 6.65
CA CYS A 142 -22.91 3.01 7.69
C CYS A 142 -23.07 1.50 7.45
N GLU A 143 -22.01 0.74 7.53
CA GLU A 143 -22.07 -0.71 7.30
C GLU A 143 -22.92 -1.45 8.35
N CYS A 144 -23.12 -0.85 9.53
CA CYS A 144 -23.90 -1.42 10.61
C CYS A 144 -25.40 -1.07 10.54
N CYS A 145 -25.76 0.23 10.57
CA CYS A 145 -27.15 0.68 10.66
C CYS A 145 -27.73 1.21 9.35
N GLN A 146 -26.92 1.36 8.30
CA GLN A 146 -27.27 1.92 6.99
C GLN A 146 -27.60 3.42 7.01
N ASP A 147 -27.50 4.10 8.15
CA ASP A 147 -27.61 5.56 8.19
C ASP A 147 -26.41 6.23 7.54
N PRO A 148 -26.56 7.44 6.98
CA PRO A 148 -25.47 8.16 6.35
C PRO A 148 -24.39 8.53 7.36
N VAL A 149 -23.12 8.32 7.00
CA VAL A 149 -21.98 8.78 7.80
C VAL A 149 -21.65 10.23 7.52
N VAL A 150 -21.16 10.96 8.52
CA VAL A 150 -20.82 12.38 8.44
C VAL A 150 -19.32 12.57 8.38
N PHE A 151 -18.84 13.38 7.43
CA PHE A 151 -17.43 13.76 7.36
C PHE A 151 -17.00 14.52 8.60
N ARG A 152 -15.83 14.17 9.13
CA ARG A 152 -15.32 14.71 10.37
C ARG A 152 -13.83 15.05 10.28
N GLU A 153 -13.47 16.18 10.89
CA GLU A 153 -12.08 16.61 11.10
C GLU A 153 -11.82 16.68 12.59
N ARG A 154 -10.93 15.84 13.09
CA ARG A 154 -10.59 15.79 14.52
C ARG A 154 -9.12 16.12 14.72
N ILE A 155 -8.78 16.89 15.76
CA ILE A 155 -7.38 17.12 16.13
C ILE A 155 -6.68 15.77 16.29
N SER A 156 -5.58 15.59 15.56
CA SER A 156 -4.77 14.38 15.62
C SER A 156 -4.11 14.26 16.99
N GLN A 157 -4.26 13.09 17.60
CA GLN A 157 -3.66 12.79 18.91
C GLN A 157 -2.31 12.13 18.74
#